data_bcdf9b79c50cd8717d18ea87e6b2a5fd
#
_entry.id   bcdf9b79c50cd8717d18ea87e6b2a5fd
#
_cell.length_a   1.000
_cell.length_b   1.000
_cell.length_c   1.000
_cell.angle_alpha   90.00
_cell.angle_beta   90.00
_cell.angle_gamma   90.00
#
_symmetry.space_group_name_H-M   'P 1'
#
loop_
_entity.id
_entity.type
_entity.pdbx_description
1 polymer ?
#
loop_
_entity_poly.entity_id
_entity_poly.type
_entity_poly.pdbx_seq_one_letter_code
_entity_poly.pdbx_strand_id
1 'polypeptide(L)'
;MSSFDPMAAAIDWLDAYRAASLSIVDFYAPDAALDCGCGGQKEILGRAAITEYWRQRFVERPAGELTDLALKGNDVVISYRVPDGVVRAILQFDDEGKINRCQCGPDG
;
A
#
# COMPACT_ATOMS: atom_id res chain seq x y z
N MET A 1 -22.42 6.99 13.96
CA MET A 1 -21.74 7.34 12.71
C MET A 1 -20.26 7.06 12.86
N SER A 2 -19.76 6.12 12.08
CA SER A 2 -18.34 5.83 12.13
C SER A 2 -17.61 6.75 11.16
N SER A 3 -16.53 7.35 11.62
CA SER A 3 -15.66 8.12 10.76
C SER A 3 -14.49 7.25 10.35
N PHE A 4 -14.24 7.22 9.07
CA PHE A 4 -13.10 6.50 8.53
C PHE A 4 -11.81 7.27 8.83
N ASP A 5 -10.81 6.56 9.38
CA ASP A 5 -9.52 7.15 9.66
C ASP A 5 -8.49 6.60 8.66
N PRO A 6 -8.12 7.39 7.65
CA PRO A 6 -7.18 6.90 6.63
C PRO A 6 -5.79 6.60 7.17
N MET A 7 -5.35 7.32 8.20
CA MET A 7 -4.01 7.05 8.76
C MET A 7 -4.00 5.72 9.51
N ALA A 8 -5.06 5.43 10.26
CA ALA A 8 -5.17 4.13 10.93
C ALA A 8 -5.25 3.00 9.91
N ALA A 9 -5.98 3.20 8.82
CA ALA A 9 -6.07 2.22 7.75
C ALA A 9 -4.70 1.98 7.10
N ALA A 10 -3.91 3.04 6.93
CA ALA A 10 -2.57 2.90 6.35
C ALA A 10 -1.65 2.10 7.27
N ILE A 11 -1.76 2.31 8.58
CA ILE A 11 -0.98 1.53 9.55
C ILE A 11 -1.39 0.05 9.50
N ASP A 12 -2.68 -0.23 9.45
CA ASP A 12 -3.18 -1.61 9.33
C ASP A 12 -2.71 -2.25 8.03
N TRP A 13 -2.68 -1.49 6.95
CA TRP A 13 -2.16 -1.93 5.66
C TRP A 13 -0.68 -2.35 5.78
N LEU A 14 0.13 -1.52 6.43
CA LEU A 14 1.55 -1.83 6.62
C LEU A 14 1.72 -3.05 7.55
N ASP A 15 0.90 -3.17 8.59
CA ASP A 15 0.95 -4.33 9.48
C ASP A 15 0.66 -5.62 8.72
N ALA A 16 -0.32 -5.62 7.81
CA ALA A 16 -0.62 -6.77 6.97
C ALA A 16 0.56 -7.09 6.05
N TYR A 17 1.19 -6.06 5.50
CA TYR A 17 2.38 -6.23 4.66
C TYR A 17 3.50 -6.88 5.47
N ARG A 18 3.79 -6.36 6.66
CA ARG A 18 4.85 -6.89 7.53
C ARG A 18 4.59 -8.32 7.95
N ALA A 19 3.32 -8.68 8.13
CA ALA A 19 2.91 -10.03 8.48
C ALA A 19 2.87 -10.97 7.26
N ALA A 20 3.13 -10.46 6.07
CA ALA A 20 3.01 -11.20 4.81
C ALA A 20 1.63 -11.84 4.68
N SER A 21 0.60 -11.07 5.03
CA SER A 21 -0.78 -11.54 5.06
C SER A 21 -1.51 -11.08 3.81
N LEU A 22 -2.11 -12.02 3.06
CA LEU A 22 -2.92 -11.68 1.89
C LEU A 22 -4.20 -10.93 2.25
N SER A 23 -4.52 -10.80 3.53
CA SER A 23 -5.63 -9.93 3.96
C SER A 23 -5.39 -8.47 3.55
N ILE A 24 -4.16 -8.10 3.20
CA ILE A 24 -3.86 -6.77 2.68
C ILE A 24 -4.70 -6.44 1.45
N VAL A 25 -5.08 -7.45 0.66
CA VAL A 25 -5.90 -7.26 -0.54
C VAL A 25 -7.30 -6.75 -0.19
N ASP A 26 -7.78 -7.06 1.00
CA ASP A 26 -9.10 -6.60 1.45
C ASP A 26 -9.17 -5.09 1.69
N PHE A 27 -8.03 -4.43 1.80
CA PHE A 27 -7.98 -2.96 1.91
C PHE A 27 -8.25 -2.28 0.57
N TYR A 28 -8.19 -3.02 -0.54
CA TYR A 28 -8.30 -2.46 -1.89
C TYR A 28 -9.71 -2.58 -2.41
N ALA A 29 -10.14 -1.57 -3.19
CA ALA A 29 -11.39 -1.63 -3.91
C ALA A 29 -11.30 -2.73 -5.00
N PRO A 30 -12.46 -3.30 -5.43
CA PRO A 30 -12.43 -4.36 -6.44
C PRO A 30 -11.77 -3.97 -7.76
N ASP A 31 -11.84 -2.69 -8.12
CA ASP A 31 -11.26 -2.16 -9.36
C ASP A 31 -10.04 -1.28 -9.10
N ALA A 32 -9.36 -1.48 -7.98
CA ALA A 32 -8.23 -0.66 -7.59
C ALA A 32 -7.07 -0.78 -8.57
N ALA A 33 -6.29 0.31 -8.66
CA ALA A 33 -5.06 0.35 -9.44
C ALA A 33 -3.86 0.47 -8.51
N LEU A 34 -2.80 -0.26 -8.80
CA LEU A 34 -1.56 -0.18 -8.06
C LEU A 34 -0.44 0.13 -9.05
N ASP A 35 0.23 1.26 -8.84
CA ASP A 35 1.38 1.66 -9.65
C ASP A 35 2.65 1.37 -8.87
N CYS A 36 3.49 0.49 -9.41
CA CYS A 36 4.74 0.11 -8.77
C CYS A 36 5.91 0.71 -9.54
N GLY A 37 6.71 1.53 -8.86
CA GLY A 37 7.90 2.15 -9.45
C GLY A 37 9.22 1.55 -8.98
N CYS A 38 9.17 0.42 -8.28
CA CYS A 38 10.36 -0.14 -7.63
C CYS A 38 11.20 -1.05 -8.52
N GLY A 39 10.93 -1.14 -9.76
CA GLY A 39 11.69 -1.99 -10.68
C GLY A 39 11.31 -1.69 -12.10
N GLY A 40 11.00 -0.41 -12.35
CA GLY A 40 10.40 0.03 -13.57
C GLY A 40 8.94 0.35 -13.31
N GLN A 41 8.31 1.07 -14.22
CA GLN A 41 6.92 1.44 -14.05
C GLN A 41 6.00 0.30 -14.45
N LYS A 42 5.09 -0.07 -13.55
CA LYS A 42 4.17 -1.16 -13.78
C LYS A 42 2.82 -0.82 -13.15
N GLU A 43 1.76 -0.90 -13.93
CA GLU A 43 0.40 -0.69 -13.44
C GLU A 43 -0.28 -2.04 -13.29
N ILE A 44 -0.90 -2.25 -12.12
CA ILE A 44 -1.56 -3.50 -11.77
C ILE A 44 -3.02 -3.16 -11.48
N LEU A 45 -3.94 -3.80 -12.19
CA LEU A 45 -5.35 -3.47 -12.13
C LEU A 45 -6.16 -4.65 -11.60
N GLY A 46 -7.01 -4.37 -10.61
CA GLY A 46 -7.96 -5.32 -10.07
C GLY A 46 -7.39 -6.20 -8.99
N ARG A 47 -8.27 -6.76 -8.16
CA ARG A 47 -7.84 -7.56 -6.99
C ARG A 47 -7.07 -8.81 -7.34
N ALA A 48 -7.40 -9.48 -8.44
CA ALA A 48 -6.70 -10.72 -8.81
C ALA A 48 -5.23 -10.43 -9.11
N ALA A 49 -4.96 -9.38 -9.90
CA ALA A 49 -3.59 -9.00 -10.23
C ALA A 49 -2.86 -8.44 -9.01
N ILE A 50 -3.57 -7.69 -8.16
CA ILE A 50 -3.00 -7.13 -6.93
C ILE A 50 -2.63 -8.27 -5.96
N THR A 51 -3.43 -9.33 -5.90
CA THR A 51 -3.12 -10.50 -5.07
C THR A 51 -1.80 -11.14 -5.51
N GLU A 52 -1.62 -11.33 -6.81
CA GLU A 52 -0.38 -11.92 -7.32
C GLU A 52 0.82 -11.00 -7.08
N TYR A 53 0.63 -9.69 -7.21
CA TYR A 53 1.65 -8.70 -6.89
C TYR A 53 2.12 -8.87 -5.44
N TRP A 54 1.18 -8.97 -4.49
CA TRP A 54 1.54 -9.06 -3.08
C TRP A 54 2.20 -10.39 -2.74
N ARG A 55 1.81 -11.51 -3.38
CA ARG A 55 2.48 -12.79 -3.17
C ARG A 55 3.97 -12.69 -3.46
N GLN A 56 4.31 -12.04 -4.57
CA GLN A 56 5.71 -11.83 -4.95
C GLN A 56 6.38 -10.81 -4.06
N ARG A 57 5.68 -9.73 -3.74
CA ARG A 57 6.23 -8.64 -2.94
C ARG A 57 6.64 -9.10 -1.54
N PHE A 58 5.86 -9.97 -0.92
CA PHE A 58 6.18 -10.49 0.39
C PHE A 58 7.53 -11.23 0.42
N VAL A 59 7.86 -11.89 -0.67
CA VAL A 59 9.11 -12.65 -0.77
C VAL A 59 10.28 -11.75 -1.17
N GLU A 60 10.05 -10.89 -2.15
CA GLU A 60 11.13 -10.09 -2.74
C GLU A 60 11.47 -8.84 -1.93
N ARG A 61 10.46 -8.22 -1.34
CA ARG A 61 10.65 -6.97 -0.60
C ARG A 61 9.79 -6.92 0.65
N PRO A 62 10.11 -7.74 1.65
CA PRO A 62 9.36 -7.70 2.92
C PRO A 62 9.49 -6.34 3.57
N ALA A 63 8.41 -5.89 4.21
CA ALA A 63 8.39 -4.59 4.86
C ALA A 63 9.00 -4.66 6.25
N GLY A 64 9.72 -3.62 6.61
CA GLY A 64 10.25 -3.42 7.95
C GLY A 64 9.53 -2.31 8.67
N GLU A 65 10.29 -1.45 9.33
CA GLU A 65 9.74 -0.40 10.20
C GLU A 65 9.07 0.72 9.41
N LEU A 66 8.02 1.28 10.00
CA LEU A 66 7.45 2.56 9.56
C LEU A 66 8.47 3.66 9.79
N THR A 67 8.75 4.46 8.76
CA THR A 67 9.68 5.58 8.89
C THR A 67 8.98 6.93 8.85
N ASP A 68 7.85 7.04 8.16
CA ASP A 68 7.10 8.29 8.09
C ASP A 68 5.64 8.04 7.72
N LEU A 69 4.77 8.92 8.20
CA LEU A 69 3.33 8.81 7.95
C LEU A 69 2.76 10.23 7.92
N ALA A 70 2.10 10.59 6.83
CA ALA A 70 1.54 11.92 6.67
C ALA A 70 0.22 11.86 5.91
N LEU A 71 -0.68 12.76 6.28
CA LEU A 71 -1.96 12.93 5.59
C LEU A 71 -1.83 14.11 4.63
N LYS A 72 -2.19 13.91 3.37
CA LYS A 72 -2.19 14.96 2.36
C LYS A 72 -3.56 15.00 1.70
N GLY A 73 -4.39 15.95 2.12
CA GLY A 73 -5.79 15.96 1.70
C GLY A 73 -6.48 14.72 2.22
N ASN A 74 -7.01 13.90 1.32
CA ASN A 74 -7.62 12.62 1.66
C ASN A 74 -6.69 11.43 1.43
N ASP A 75 -5.46 11.70 0.99
CA ASP A 75 -4.48 10.65 0.70
C ASP A 75 -3.53 10.49 1.87
N VAL A 76 -2.98 9.29 2.02
CA VAL A 76 -1.97 9.02 3.03
C VAL A 76 -0.65 8.71 2.35
N VAL A 77 0.41 9.38 2.80
CA VAL A 77 1.77 9.06 2.38
C VAL A 77 2.41 8.28 3.51
N ILE A 78 2.80 7.04 3.24
CA ILE A 78 3.42 6.17 4.23
C ILE A 78 4.76 5.68 3.70
N SER A 79 5.79 5.81 4.51
CA SER A 79 7.14 5.37 4.16
C SER A 79 7.59 4.30 5.13
N TYR A 80 8.29 3.30 4.60
CA TYR A 80 8.72 2.16 5.39
C TYR A 80 10.01 1.58 4.82
N ARG A 81 10.72 0.83 5.65
CA ARG A 81 11.96 0.19 5.23
C ARG A 81 11.69 -1.09 4.47
N VAL A 82 12.55 -1.35 3.50
CA VAL A 82 12.66 -2.64 2.79
C VAL A 82 14.13 -3.02 2.81
N PRO A 83 14.50 -4.25 2.40
CA PRO A 83 15.89 -4.71 2.52
C PRO A 83 16.92 -3.81 1.86
N ASP A 84 16.57 -3.17 0.75
CA ASP A 84 17.53 -2.34 0.00
C ASP A 84 17.20 -0.85 0.04
N GLY A 85 16.43 -0.40 1.03
CA GLY A 85 16.20 1.03 1.18
C GLY A 85 14.90 1.38 1.86
N VAL A 86 14.33 2.53 1.48
CA VAL A 86 13.05 3.04 1.99
C VAL A 86 12.11 3.22 0.81
N VAL A 87 10.88 2.82 0.97
CA VAL A 87 9.83 2.96 -0.03
C VAL A 87 8.79 3.93 0.50
N ARG A 88 8.28 4.77 -0.38
CA ARG A 88 7.15 5.65 -0.11
C ARG A 88 5.95 5.15 -0.88
N ALA A 89 4.83 5.00 -0.20
CA ALA A 89 3.57 4.63 -0.83
C ALA A 89 2.55 5.74 -0.61
N ILE A 90 1.75 6.03 -1.63
CA ILE A 90 0.64 6.97 -1.55
C ILE A 90 -0.64 6.17 -1.71
N LEU A 91 -1.48 6.20 -0.67
CA LEU A 91 -2.72 5.45 -0.63
C LEU A 91 -3.87 6.42 -0.81
N GLN A 92 -4.66 6.24 -1.88
CA GLN A 92 -5.85 7.03 -2.16
C GLN A 92 -7.07 6.18 -1.84
N PHE A 93 -7.94 6.70 -0.98
CA PHE A 93 -9.11 5.98 -0.50
C PHE A 93 -10.37 6.49 -1.20
N ASP A 94 -11.32 5.57 -1.41
CA ASP A 94 -12.64 5.92 -1.95
C ASP A 94 -13.62 6.23 -0.82
N ASP A 95 -14.89 6.49 -1.18
CA ASP A 95 -15.93 6.85 -0.23
C ASP A 95 -16.27 5.71 0.74
N GLU A 96 -15.90 4.48 0.41
CA GLU A 96 -16.15 3.32 1.25
C GLU A 96 -14.96 2.99 2.15
N GLY A 97 -13.91 3.81 2.10
CA GLY A 97 -12.70 3.57 2.88
C GLY A 97 -11.79 2.51 2.31
N LYS A 98 -11.94 2.18 1.03
CA LYS A 98 -11.06 1.24 0.35
C LYS A 98 -10.03 1.98 -0.48
N ILE A 99 -8.86 1.36 -0.65
CA ILE A 99 -7.81 1.95 -1.49
C ILE A 99 -8.24 1.79 -2.94
N ASN A 100 -8.46 2.90 -3.63
CA ASN A 100 -8.78 2.85 -5.06
C ASN A 100 -7.54 3.05 -5.92
N ARG A 101 -6.49 3.64 -5.38
CA ARG A 101 -5.21 3.76 -6.07
C ARG A 101 -4.08 3.75 -5.07
N CYS A 102 -3.05 2.99 -5.38
CA CYS A 102 -1.84 2.91 -4.56
C CYS A 102 -0.64 3.14 -5.48
N GLN A 103 0.20 4.11 -5.12
CA GLN A 103 1.43 4.40 -5.86
C GLN A 103 2.60 4.16 -4.93
N CYS A 104 3.57 3.37 -5.34
CA CYS A 104 4.76 3.14 -4.53
C CYS A 104 6.02 3.28 -5.36
N GLY A 105 7.09 3.64 -4.69
CA GLY A 105 8.38 3.80 -5.33
C GLY A 105 9.46 4.09 -4.30
N PRO A 106 10.73 4.07 -4.73
CA PRO A 106 11.82 4.37 -3.81
C PRO A 106 11.71 5.80 -3.28
N ASP A 107 12.01 5.96 -2.01
CA ASP A 107 12.03 7.28 -1.35
C ASP A 107 13.45 7.82 -1.38
N GLY A 108 13.64 8.81 -2.17
CA GLY A 108 14.95 9.40 -2.35
C GLY A 108 15.40 9.24 -3.78
#